data_1311e3a8890e2bfdb7267bd5e2745b85
#
_entry.id   1311e3a8890e2bfdb7267bd5e2745b85
#
_cell.length_a   1.000
_cell.length_b   1.000
_cell.length_c   1.000
_cell.angle_alpha   90.00
_cell.angle_beta   90.00
_cell.angle_gamma   90.00
#
_symmetry.space_group_name_H-M   'P 1'
#
loop_
_entity.id
_entity.type
_entity.pdbx_description
1 polymer ?
#
loop_
_entity_poly.entity_id
_entity_poly.type
_entity_poly.pdbx_seq_one_letter_code
_entity_poly.pdbx_strand_id
1 'polypeptide(L)'
;LVNTITKAHEKVANYSGVTVKERAKKVNVKGKVFEVVDLPGLYSYNALGDDECVARKFIDKNKDALYIFVASAQDIQKNINLLYELSNLHLKVGVFVNAYNMTASKIDESLLEKVLQVPVLVQNATRGRNKILSWIETINTIDSYISHFDVESIKKLCNIEISEQKIDKFLLHPIFGKLFFVGVILAILIFSMIIVDILIGDVVESWWLKVGNIVTAFLLKHNLPIIAGFCSSVLVSSLGAVIT
;
A
#
# COMPACT_ATOMS: atom_id res chain seq x y z
N LEU A 1 -7.46 -1.69 10.32
CA LEU A 1 -8.08 -2.00 11.61
C LEU A 1 -8.58 -0.72 12.29
N VAL A 2 -7.72 0.28 12.55
CA VAL A 2 -8.08 1.53 13.25
C VAL A 2 -9.28 2.21 12.57
N ASN A 3 -9.26 2.41 11.25
CA ASN A 3 -10.40 2.99 10.52
C ASN A 3 -11.71 2.20 10.71
N THR A 4 -11.63 0.88 10.79
CA THR A 4 -12.82 0.03 11.01
C THR A 4 -13.36 0.21 12.43
N ILE A 5 -12.51 0.26 13.43
CA ILE A 5 -12.89 0.46 14.84
C ILE A 5 -13.48 1.86 15.02
N THR A 6 -12.83 2.89 14.51
CA THR A 6 -13.16 4.30 14.73
C THR A 6 -14.23 4.85 13.79
N LYS A 7 -14.59 4.12 12.72
CA LYS A 7 -15.41 4.59 11.59
C LYS A 7 -14.82 5.82 10.88
N ALA A 8 -13.52 6.00 10.97
CA ALA A 8 -12.83 7.08 10.28
C ALA A 8 -12.48 6.66 8.84
N HIS A 9 -12.37 7.63 7.95
CA HIS A 9 -11.91 7.46 6.57
C HIS A 9 -10.55 8.15 6.37
N GLU A 10 -9.64 7.98 7.33
CA GLU A 10 -8.32 8.58 7.19
C GLU A 10 -7.46 7.81 6.19
N LYS A 11 -6.75 8.58 5.36
CA LYS A 11 -5.70 8.04 4.51
C LYS A 11 -4.61 7.45 5.41
N VAL A 12 -4.13 6.28 5.06
CA VAL A 12 -2.92 5.71 5.66
C VAL A 12 -1.78 6.66 5.30
N ALA A 13 -1.26 7.38 6.28
CA ALA A 13 -0.19 8.36 6.09
C ALA A 13 1.06 7.89 6.82
N ASN A 14 2.23 8.26 6.29
CA ASN A 14 3.50 8.07 6.98
C ASN A 14 3.56 8.89 8.26
N TYR A 15 4.31 8.41 9.25
CA TYR A 15 4.44 9.04 10.58
C TYR A 15 5.35 10.26 10.60
N SER A 16 6.01 10.61 9.48
CA SER A 16 6.95 11.72 9.40
C SER A 16 6.31 13.03 9.88
N GLY A 17 6.76 13.54 11.03
CA GLY A 17 6.37 14.83 11.57
C GLY A 17 5.03 14.89 12.33
N VAL A 18 4.34 13.76 12.54
CA VAL A 18 3.07 13.72 13.30
C VAL A 18 3.29 13.11 14.67
N THR A 19 2.83 13.77 15.73
CA THR A 19 2.92 13.23 17.09
C THR A 19 1.86 12.15 17.33
N VAL A 20 2.19 11.13 18.14
CA VAL A 20 1.26 10.03 18.47
C VAL A 20 -0.05 10.52 19.09
N LYS A 21 -0.02 11.65 19.83
CA LYS A 21 -1.21 12.25 20.45
C LYS A 21 -2.22 12.78 19.44
N GLU A 22 -1.78 13.24 18.27
CA GLU A 22 -2.67 13.74 17.21
C GLU A 22 -3.48 12.63 16.53
N ARG A 23 -3.12 11.36 16.74
CA ARG A 23 -3.80 10.18 16.20
C ARG A 23 -4.66 9.42 17.21
N ALA A 24 -4.80 9.96 18.40
CA ALA A 24 -5.68 9.39 19.41
C ALA A 24 -7.15 9.65 19.07
N LYS A 25 -7.98 8.60 19.06
CA LYS A 25 -9.41 8.68 18.75
C LYS A 25 -10.24 8.00 19.82
N LYS A 26 -11.32 8.64 20.22
CA LYS A 26 -12.26 8.08 21.17
C LYS A 26 -13.29 7.20 20.46
N VAL A 27 -13.46 5.98 20.96
CA VAL A 27 -14.46 5.02 20.47
C VAL A 27 -15.29 4.54 21.62
N ASN A 28 -16.62 4.56 21.44
CA ASN A 28 -17.53 3.97 22.42
C ASN A 28 -17.79 2.50 22.05
N VAL A 29 -17.50 1.60 22.99
CA VAL A 29 -17.77 0.17 22.88
C VAL A 29 -18.70 -0.21 24.04
N LYS A 30 -19.93 -0.48 23.76
CA LYS A 30 -20.96 -0.88 24.74
C LYS A 30 -21.01 0.02 26.00
N GLY A 31 -20.90 1.34 25.81
CA GLY A 31 -20.98 2.32 26.90
C GLY A 31 -19.64 2.67 27.55
N LYS A 32 -18.56 1.93 27.25
CA LYS A 32 -17.19 2.28 27.67
C LYS A 32 -16.49 3.09 26.58
N VAL A 33 -15.85 4.17 26.95
CA VAL A 33 -15.07 5.01 26.01
C VAL A 33 -13.60 4.57 26.05
N PHE A 34 -13.11 4.13 24.90
CA PHE A 34 -11.70 3.78 24.68
C PHE A 34 -11.04 4.89 23.88
N GLU A 35 -9.81 5.22 24.23
CA GLU A 35 -8.94 6.04 23.41
C GLU A 35 -8.05 5.12 22.58
N VAL A 36 -8.26 5.11 21.27
CA VAL A 36 -7.52 4.27 20.32
C VAL A 36 -6.40 5.09 19.72
N VAL A 37 -5.18 4.63 19.89
CA VAL A 37 -3.96 5.27 19.38
C VAL A 37 -3.33 4.37 18.33
N ASP A 38 -3.10 4.90 17.12
CA ASP A 38 -2.37 4.21 16.06
C ASP A 38 -0.88 4.51 16.22
N LEU A 39 -0.07 3.46 16.44
CA LEU A 39 1.37 3.59 16.59
C LEU A 39 2.09 3.37 15.27
N PRO A 40 3.30 3.96 15.08
CA PRO A 40 4.16 3.63 13.96
C PRO A 40 4.45 2.14 13.90
N GLY A 41 4.71 1.63 12.67
CA GLY A 41 5.09 0.23 12.49
C GLY A 41 6.34 -0.10 13.28
N LEU A 42 6.31 -1.21 14.02
CA LEU A 42 7.40 -1.72 14.80
C LEU A 42 7.77 -3.10 14.28
N TYR A 43 9.01 -3.27 13.83
CA TYR A 43 9.51 -4.57 13.35
C TYR A 43 10.35 -5.30 14.39
N SER A 44 11.03 -4.55 15.27
CA SER A 44 11.74 -5.04 16.45
C SER A 44 11.67 -3.97 17.53
N TYR A 45 11.52 -4.40 18.79
CA TYR A 45 11.52 -3.48 19.93
C TYR A 45 12.88 -2.78 20.13
N ASN A 46 13.97 -3.41 19.69
CA ASN A 46 15.33 -2.90 19.78
C ASN A 46 15.81 -2.14 18.55
N ALA A 47 14.95 -1.95 17.54
CA ALA A 47 15.33 -1.21 16.35
C ALA A 47 15.58 0.29 16.64
N LEU A 48 16.43 0.91 15.80
CA LEU A 48 16.92 2.27 15.99
C LEU A 48 16.26 3.29 15.04
N GLY A 49 15.26 2.87 14.27
CA GLY A 49 14.52 3.76 13.37
C GLY A 49 13.75 4.82 14.14
N ASP A 50 13.62 6.02 13.58
CA ASP A 50 12.92 7.14 14.23
C ASP A 50 11.47 6.79 14.57
N ASP A 51 10.75 6.17 13.66
CA ASP A 51 9.36 5.74 13.85
C ASP A 51 9.26 4.64 14.94
N GLU A 52 10.20 3.70 14.95
CA GLU A 52 10.28 2.62 15.95
C GLU A 52 10.63 3.17 17.35
N CYS A 53 11.50 4.18 17.41
CA CYS A 53 11.80 4.89 18.66
C CYS A 53 10.55 5.60 19.23
N VAL A 54 9.68 6.14 18.40
CA VAL A 54 8.43 6.76 18.83
C VAL A 54 7.48 5.71 19.42
N ALA A 55 7.29 4.58 18.74
CA ALA A 55 6.46 3.48 19.23
C ALA A 55 6.98 2.92 20.57
N ARG A 56 8.28 2.66 20.67
CA ARG A 56 8.93 2.19 21.91
C ARG A 56 8.73 3.16 23.06
N LYS A 57 9.02 4.45 22.88
CA LYS A 57 8.82 5.47 23.91
C LYS A 57 7.36 5.55 24.38
N PHE A 58 6.41 5.31 23.48
CA PHE A 58 5.00 5.26 23.83
C PHE A 58 4.70 4.03 24.70
N ILE A 59 5.18 2.85 24.31
CA ILE A 59 5.02 1.59 25.05
C ILE A 59 5.61 1.72 26.45
N ASP A 60 6.83 2.23 26.56
CA ASP A 60 7.53 2.40 27.85
C ASP A 60 6.77 3.31 28.83
N LYS A 61 6.08 4.33 28.31
CA LYS A 61 5.33 5.29 29.12
C LYS A 61 3.91 4.81 29.50
N ASN A 62 3.35 3.86 28.76
CA ASN A 62 1.95 3.46 28.90
C ASN A 62 1.82 1.94 29.09
N LYS A 63 2.59 1.36 30.00
CA LYS A 63 2.61 -0.11 30.23
C LYS A 63 1.26 -0.70 30.62
N ASP A 64 0.37 0.09 31.23
CA ASP A 64 -0.96 -0.32 31.64
C ASP A 64 -2.00 -0.28 30.51
N ALA A 65 -1.61 0.20 29.34
CA ALA A 65 -2.50 0.25 28.18
C ALA A 65 -2.74 -1.16 27.60
N LEU A 66 -3.91 -1.33 26.96
CA LEU A 66 -4.18 -2.53 26.16
C LEU A 66 -3.54 -2.37 24.79
N TYR A 67 -2.67 -3.30 24.43
CA TYR A 67 -2.03 -3.33 23.11
C TYR A 67 -2.70 -4.34 22.20
N ILE A 68 -2.96 -3.95 20.97
CA ILE A 68 -3.42 -4.85 19.91
C ILE A 68 -2.28 -5.03 18.92
N PHE A 69 -1.66 -6.21 18.99
CA PHE A 69 -0.66 -6.61 18.00
C PHE A 69 -1.36 -7.02 16.71
N VAL A 70 -1.06 -6.31 15.62
CA VAL A 70 -1.67 -6.55 14.31
C VAL A 70 -0.66 -7.20 13.37
N ALA A 71 -0.93 -8.42 12.94
CA ALA A 71 -0.13 -9.12 11.95
C ALA A 71 -0.95 -9.47 10.70
N SER A 72 -0.30 -9.48 9.53
CA SER A 72 -0.88 -10.11 8.35
C SER A 72 -0.83 -11.63 8.50
N ALA A 73 -1.89 -12.32 8.10
CA ALA A 73 -1.90 -13.79 8.07
C ALA A 73 -0.77 -14.36 7.18
N GLN A 74 -0.35 -13.62 6.16
CA GLN A 74 0.74 -14.03 5.25
C GLN A 74 2.13 -13.86 5.87
N ASP A 75 2.31 -12.87 6.75
CA ASP A 75 3.61 -12.50 7.29
C ASP A 75 3.72 -12.72 8.80
N ILE A 76 2.77 -13.46 9.41
CA ILE A 76 2.75 -13.68 10.86
C ILE A 76 4.07 -14.30 11.36
N GLN A 77 4.68 -15.18 10.59
CA GLN A 77 5.96 -15.79 10.94
C GLN A 77 7.10 -14.77 11.06
N LYS A 78 7.08 -13.70 10.25
CA LYS A 78 8.09 -12.63 10.30
C LYS A 78 7.88 -11.75 11.53
N ASN A 79 6.63 -11.55 11.91
CA ASN A 79 6.25 -10.64 13.00
C ASN A 79 6.27 -11.31 14.37
N ILE A 80 6.37 -12.65 14.44
CA ILE A 80 6.33 -13.39 15.69
C ILE A 80 7.51 -13.06 16.63
N ASN A 81 8.67 -12.73 16.06
CA ASN A 81 9.84 -12.35 16.84
C ASN A 81 9.59 -11.06 17.64
N LEU A 82 8.90 -10.06 17.03
CA LEU A 82 8.49 -8.86 17.75
C LEU A 82 7.54 -9.19 18.90
N LEU A 83 6.56 -10.07 18.67
CA LEU A 83 5.64 -10.48 19.73
C LEU A 83 6.39 -11.17 20.88
N TYR A 84 7.43 -11.97 20.58
CA TYR A 84 8.31 -12.55 21.59
C TYR A 84 9.11 -11.49 22.35
N GLU A 85 9.65 -10.47 21.67
CA GLU A 85 10.32 -9.34 22.35
C GLU A 85 9.35 -8.60 23.29
N LEU A 86 8.11 -8.38 22.88
CA LEU A 86 7.08 -7.74 23.70
C LEU A 86 6.65 -8.59 24.89
N SER A 87 6.78 -9.92 24.84
CA SER A 87 6.47 -10.80 25.97
C SER A 87 7.36 -10.54 27.21
N ASN A 88 8.58 -10.00 27.00
CA ASN A 88 9.48 -9.61 28.08
C ASN A 88 9.00 -8.36 28.86
N LEU A 89 8.03 -7.61 28.33
CA LEU A 89 7.58 -6.35 28.90
C LEU A 89 6.34 -6.49 29.80
N HIS A 90 5.79 -7.69 29.91
CA HIS A 90 4.55 -7.97 30.66
C HIS A 90 3.39 -7.04 30.29
N LEU A 91 3.17 -6.85 28.98
CA LEU A 91 2.11 -6.00 28.48
C LEU A 91 0.79 -6.76 28.37
N LYS A 92 -0.33 -6.06 28.54
CA LYS A 92 -1.66 -6.57 28.24
C LYS A 92 -1.85 -6.52 26.71
N VAL A 93 -1.85 -7.69 26.06
CA VAL A 93 -1.82 -7.80 24.59
C VAL A 93 -2.97 -8.67 24.08
N GLY A 94 -3.64 -8.23 23.02
CA GLY A 94 -4.45 -9.08 22.15
C GLY A 94 -3.83 -9.18 20.77
N VAL A 95 -3.91 -10.34 20.13
CA VAL A 95 -3.34 -10.58 18.80
C VAL A 95 -4.42 -10.58 17.74
N PHE A 96 -4.35 -9.63 16.81
CA PHE A 96 -5.23 -9.55 15.66
C PHE A 96 -4.51 -10.01 14.40
N VAL A 97 -4.97 -11.12 13.80
CA VAL A 97 -4.42 -11.64 12.55
C VAL A 97 -5.31 -11.21 11.40
N ASN A 98 -4.81 -10.31 10.57
CA ASN A 98 -5.54 -9.82 9.39
C ASN A 98 -5.51 -10.85 8.25
N ALA A 99 -6.63 -11.52 8.04
CA ALA A 99 -6.84 -12.51 6.98
C ALA A 99 -7.38 -11.88 5.67
N TYR A 100 -6.76 -10.81 5.20
CA TYR A 100 -7.12 -10.18 3.93
C TYR A 100 -6.84 -11.15 2.77
N ASN A 101 -7.83 -11.36 1.90
CA ASN A 101 -7.78 -12.28 0.73
C ASN A 101 -7.48 -13.76 1.05
N MET A 102 -7.52 -14.16 2.31
CA MET A 102 -7.40 -15.57 2.69
C MET A 102 -8.75 -16.11 3.14
N THR A 103 -9.04 -17.37 2.78
CA THR A 103 -10.06 -18.14 3.47
C THR A 103 -9.61 -18.27 4.93
N ALA A 104 -10.37 -17.74 5.87
CA ALA A 104 -10.06 -17.74 7.31
C ALA A 104 -9.77 -19.16 7.90
N SER A 105 -10.03 -20.22 7.11
CA SER A 105 -9.90 -21.62 7.47
C SER A 105 -8.46 -22.16 7.59
N LYS A 106 -7.45 -21.35 7.30
CA LYS A 106 -6.05 -21.84 7.32
C LYS A 106 -5.28 -21.56 8.60
N ILE A 107 -5.78 -20.69 9.48
CA ILE A 107 -5.17 -20.40 10.78
C ILE A 107 -6.15 -20.83 11.86
N ASP A 108 -5.72 -21.72 12.72
CA ASP A 108 -6.50 -22.15 13.88
C ASP A 108 -6.35 -21.10 15.00
N GLU A 109 -7.41 -20.27 15.14
CA GLU A 109 -7.50 -19.21 16.15
C GLU A 109 -7.35 -19.79 17.56
N SER A 110 -8.00 -20.92 17.83
CA SER A 110 -8.01 -21.55 19.17
C SER A 110 -6.64 -22.13 19.55
N LEU A 111 -5.92 -22.63 18.56
CA LEU A 111 -4.58 -23.18 18.78
C LEU A 111 -3.55 -22.08 19.01
N LEU A 112 -3.67 -20.97 18.28
CA LEU A 112 -2.85 -19.78 18.53
C LEU A 112 -3.09 -19.18 19.91
N GLU A 113 -4.34 -19.09 20.36
CA GLU A 113 -4.68 -18.64 21.72
C GLU A 113 -4.06 -19.51 22.79
N LYS A 114 -4.09 -20.82 22.62
CA LYS A 114 -3.48 -21.77 23.57
C LYS A 114 -1.97 -21.61 23.69
N VAL A 115 -1.29 -21.38 22.55
CA VAL A 115 0.18 -21.26 22.54
C VAL A 115 0.63 -19.88 23.02
N LEU A 116 -0.06 -18.82 22.58
CA LEU A 116 0.27 -17.44 22.97
C LEU A 116 -0.25 -17.06 24.36
N GLN A 117 -1.24 -17.78 24.87
CA GLN A 117 -1.94 -17.51 26.16
C GLN A 117 -2.57 -16.10 26.22
N VAL A 118 -2.89 -15.53 25.06
CA VAL A 118 -3.59 -14.24 24.93
C VAL A 118 -4.74 -14.38 23.92
N PRO A 119 -5.79 -13.56 24.02
CA PRO A 119 -6.88 -13.58 23.06
C PRO A 119 -6.41 -13.30 21.63
N VAL A 120 -6.78 -14.17 20.70
CA VAL A 120 -6.47 -14.04 19.29
C VAL A 120 -7.76 -13.82 18.50
N LEU A 121 -7.72 -12.99 17.47
CA LEU A 121 -8.81 -12.84 16.51
C LEU A 121 -8.27 -12.91 15.09
N VAL A 122 -8.69 -13.93 14.33
CA VAL A 122 -8.34 -14.09 12.92
C VAL A 122 -9.50 -13.59 12.06
N GLN A 123 -9.34 -12.42 11.45
CA GLN A 123 -10.41 -11.82 10.66
C GLN A 123 -9.88 -10.80 9.65
N ASN A 124 -10.66 -10.52 8.58
CA ASN A 124 -10.39 -9.39 7.70
C ASN A 124 -10.63 -8.06 8.46
N ALA A 125 -9.59 -7.22 8.54
CA ALA A 125 -9.61 -5.96 9.27
C ALA A 125 -10.62 -4.93 8.73
N THR A 126 -11.10 -5.08 7.50
CA THR A 126 -12.08 -4.16 6.88
C THR A 126 -13.52 -4.60 7.09
N ARG A 127 -13.77 -5.78 7.65
CA ARG A 127 -15.09 -6.38 7.81
C ARG A 127 -15.35 -6.77 9.26
N GLY A 128 -16.64 -6.90 9.61
CA GLY A 128 -17.03 -7.46 10.91
C GLY A 128 -16.68 -6.60 12.13
N ARG A 129 -16.84 -5.28 12.03
CA ARG A 129 -16.57 -4.31 13.10
C ARG A 129 -17.13 -4.74 14.46
N ASN A 130 -18.34 -5.26 14.51
CA ASN A 130 -18.97 -5.67 15.76
C ASN A 130 -18.24 -6.84 16.45
N LYS A 131 -17.72 -7.81 15.68
CA LYS A 131 -16.92 -8.91 16.21
C LYS A 131 -15.59 -8.38 16.76
N ILE A 132 -14.96 -7.44 16.07
CA ILE A 132 -13.73 -6.78 16.53
C ILE A 132 -13.96 -6.03 17.84
N LEU A 133 -15.04 -5.25 17.94
CA LEU A 133 -15.34 -4.48 19.15
C LEU A 133 -15.67 -5.40 20.34
N SER A 134 -16.42 -6.49 20.12
CA SER A 134 -16.70 -7.48 21.16
C SER A 134 -15.40 -8.17 21.64
N TRP A 135 -14.51 -8.48 20.73
CA TRP A 135 -13.21 -9.06 21.05
C TRP A 135 -12.33 -8.09 21.86
N ILE A 136 -12.29 -6.79 21.52
CA ILE A 136 -11.57 -5.77 22.31
C ILE A 136 -12.13 -5.68 23.73
N GLU A 137 -13.43 -5.75 23.88
CA GLU A 137 -14.06 -5.77 25.21
C GLU A 137 -13.63 -7.01 26.00
N THR A 138 -13.61 -8.18 25.35
CA THR A 138 -13.16 -9.43 25.98
C THR A 138 -11.72 -9.31 26.49
N ILE A 139 -10.80 -8.78 25.68
CA ILE A 139 -9.41 -8.56 26.09
C ILE A 139 -9.32 -7.60 27.28
N ASN A 140 -10.14 -6.54 27.25
CA ASN A 140 -10.13 -5.57 28.35
C ASN A 140 -10.61 -6.14 29.68
N THR A 141 -11.50 -7.15 29.65
CA THR A 141 -12.03 -7.80 30.85
C THR A 141 -11.15 -8.92 31.38
N ILE A 142 -10.35 -9.54 30.52
CA ILE A 142 -9.43 -10.62 30.89
C ILE A 142 -8.06 -10.00 31.24
N ASP A 143 -7.54 -10.29 32.43
CA ASP A 143 -6.18 -9.90 32.79
C ASP A 143 -5.16 -10.89 32.19
N SER A 144 -5.10 -10.90 30.85
CA SER A 144 -4.14 -11.72 30.11
C SER A 144 -2.95 -10.90 29.69
N TYR A 145 -1.81 -11.27 30.23
CA TYR A 145 -0.50 -10.71 29.86
C TYR A 145 0.20 -11.71 28.95
N ILE A 146 0.86 -11.18 27.93
CA ILE A 146 1.65 -12.06 27.07
C ILE A 146 2.81 -12.64 27.86
N SER A 147 2.91 -13.96 27.86
CA SER A 147 4.01 -14.71 28.49
C SER A 147 4.97 -15.22 27.43
N HIS A 148 6.10 -15.76 27.86
CA HIS A 148 7.04 -16.42 26.95
C HIS A 148 6.39 -17.63 26.28
N PHE A 149 6.59 -17.75 24.99
CA PHE A 149 6.09 -18.83 24.15
C PHE A 149 7.19 -19.38 23.24
N ASP A 150 7.03 -20.60 22.78
CA ASP A 150 7.96 -21.19 21.80
C ASP A 150 7.68 -20.63 20.40
N VAL A 151 8.62 -19.84 19.89
CA VAL A 151 8.57 -19.21 18.56
C VAL A 151 8.51 -20.25 17.44
N GLU A 152 9.25 -21.37 17.57
CA GLU A 152 9.27 -22.42 16.54
C GLU A 152 7.95 -23.16 16.46
N SER A 153 7.28 -23.39 17.58
CA SER A 153 5.92 -23.97 17.58
C SER A 153 4.94 -23.09 16.83
N ILE A 154 4.99 -21.76 17.03
CA ILE A 154 4.09 -20.83 16.32
C ILE A 154 4.43 -20.75 14.83
N LYS A 155 5.71 -20.71 14.47
CA LYS A 155 6.12 -20.75 13.06
C LYS A 155 5.60 -21.99 12.33
N LYS A 156 5.61 -23.15 12.97
CA LYS A 156 5.03 -24.39 12.43
C LYS A 156 3.51 -24.31 12.27
N LEU A 157 2.80 -23.76 13.26
CA LEU A 157 1.35 -23.57 13.23
C LEU A 157 0.90 -22.57 12.16
N CYS A 158 1.70 -21.54 11.94
CA CYS A 158 1.45 -20.49 10.96
C CYS A 158 2.12 -20.77 9.61
N ASN A 159 2.60 -22.00 9.36
CA ASN A 159 3.16 -22.39 8.06
C ASN A 159 2.02 -22.52 7.04
N ILE A 160 1.53 -21.38 6.61
CA ILE A 160 0.51 -21.28 5.59
C ILE A 160 1.23 -21.32 4.26
N GLU A 161 1.04 -22.39 3.51
CA GLU A 161 1.31 -22.34 2.08
C GLU A 161 0.46 -21.22 1.50
N ILE A 162 1.11 -20.11 1.19
CA ILE A 162 0.47 -19.00 0.49
C ILE A 162 -0.02 -19.58 -0.82
N SER A 163 -1.33 -19.77 -0.95
CA SER A 163 -1.93 -20.11 -2.22
C SER A 163 -1.63 -18.94 -3.16
N GLU A 164 -0.56 -19.09 -3.96
CA GLU A 164 -0.23 -18.13 -5.00
C GLU A 164 -1.49 -17.85 -5.81
N GLN A 165 -1.87 -16.59 -5.90
CA GLN A 165 -3.00 -16.23 -6.75
C GLN A 165 -2.65 -16.70 -8.17
N LYS A 166 -3.64 -17.22 -8.90
CA LYS A 166 -3.41 -17.73 -10.28
C LYS A 166 -2.69 -16.71 -11.17
N ILE A 167 -2.93 -15.42 -10.90
CA ILE A 167 -2.28 -14.30 -11.58
C ILE A 167 -0.80 -14.23 -11.23
N ASP A 168 -0.44 -14.36 -9.94
CA ASP A 168 0.96 -14.34 -9.49
C ASP A 168 1.74 -15.50 -10.06
N LYS A 169 1.15 -16.70 -10.09
CA LYS A 169 1.76 -17.87 -10.69
C LYS A 169 2.04 -17.70 -12.18
N PHE A 170 1.17 -17.00 -12.91
CA PHE A 170 1.37 -16.68 -14.32
C PHE A 170 2.45 -15.60 -14.50
N LEU A 171 2.39 -14.52 -13.74
CA LEU A 171 3.32 -13.39 -13.84
C LEU A 171 4.74 -13.73 -13.36
N LEU A 172 4.86 -14.59 -12.35
CA LEU A 172 6.16 -15.05 -11.81
C LEU A 172 6.73 -16.24 -12.55
N HIS A 173 6.03 -16.78 -13.56
CA HIS A 173 6.53 -17.89 -14.34
C HIS A 173 7.81 -17.50 -15.10
N PRO A 174 8.91 -18.29 -15.04
CA PRO A 174 10.22 -17.92 -15.56
C PRO A 174 10.26 -17.61 -17.07
N ILE A 175 9.33 -18.17 -17.85
CA ILE A 175 9.23 -17.93 -19.31
C ILE A 175 8.06 -16.97 -19.59
N PHE A 176 6.85 -17.28 -19.13
CA PHE A 176 5.65 -16.51 -19.44
C PHE A 176 5.66 -15.12 -18.81
N GLY A 177 6.20 -14.95 -17.59
CA GLY A 177 6.34 -13.65 -16.96
C GLY A 177 7.25 -12.70 -17.75
N LYS A 178 8.38 -13.21 -18.25
CA LYS A 178 9.29 -12.42 -19.09
C LYS A 178 8.65 -12.03 -20.43
N LEU A 179 7.94 -12.98 -21.08
CA LEU A 179 7.24 -12.72 -22.33
C LEU A 179 6.12 -11.70 -22.15
N PHE A 180 5.35 -11.82 -21.06
CA PHE A 180 4.31 -10.85 -20.69
C PHE A 180 4.89 -9.45 -20.44
N PHE A 181 6.00 -9.36 -19.73
CA PHE A 181 6.69 -8.10 -19.47
C PHE A 181 7.16 -7.41 -20.77
N VAL A 182 7.79 -8.18 -21.68
CA VAL A 182 8.17 -7.67 -23.00
C VAL A 182 6.94 -7.21 -23.79
N GLY A 183 5.84 -7.98 -23.76
CA GLY A 183 4.59 -7.61 -24.40
C GLY A 183 4.00 -6.30 -23.88
N VAL A 184 4.04 -6.08 -22.57
CA VAL A 184 3.59 -4.83 -21.95
C VAL A 184 4.45 -3.65 -22.39
N ILE A 185 5.79 -3.81 -22.42
CA ILE A 185 6.69 -2.74 -22.90
C ILE A 185 6.38 -2.39 -24.35
N LEU A 186 6.26 -3.41 -25.23
CA LEU A 186 5.92 -3.18 -26.65
C LEU A 186 4.55 -2.50 -26.80
N ALA A 187 3.55 -2.91 -26.02
CA ALA A 187 2.23 -2.26 -26.03
C ALA A 187 2.31 -0.79 -25.62
N ILE A 188 3.09 -0.45 -24.59
CA ILE A 188 3.31 0.94 -24.15
C ILE A 188 4.00 1.75 -25.24
N LEU A 189 5.03 1.19 -25.89
CA LEU A 189 5.74 1.87 -26.97
C LEU A 189 4.82 2.15 -28.18
N ILE A 190 4.07 1.12 -28.65
CA ILE A 190 3.13 1.28 -29.76
C ILE A 190 2.05 2.30 -29.40
N PHE A 191 1.47 2.21 -28.20
CA PHE A 191 0.47 3.16 -27.72
C PHE A 191 1.00 4.60 -27.65
N SER A 192 2.23 4.76 -27.17
CA SER A 192 2.91 6.06 -27.14
C SER A 192 3.12 6.64 -28.53
N MET A 193 3.56 5.83 -29.51
CA MET A 193 3.70 6.26 -30.90
C MET A 193 2.37 6.70 -31.52
N ILE A 194 1.31 5.91 -31.33
CA ILE A 194 -0.03 6.23 -31.83
C ILE A 194 -0.58 7.53 -31.21
N ILE A 195 -0.38 7.74 -29.90
CA ILE A 195 -0.83 8.97 -29.24
C ILE A 195 -0.07 10.18 -29.76
N VAL A 196 1.25 10.07 -29.91
CA VAL A 196 2.08 11.17 -30.43
C VAL A 196 1.66 11.53 -31.86
N ASP A 197 1.45 10.53 -32.71
CA ASP A 197 1.03 10.72 -34.09
C ASP A 197 -0.35 11.42 -34.17
N ILE A 198 -1.36 10.88 -33.49
CA ILE A 198 -2.74 11.42 -33.53
C ILE A 198 -2.86 12.78 -32.84
N LEU A 199 -2.25 12.99 -31.67
CA LEU A 199 -2.45 14.22 -30.88
C LEU A 199 -1.50 15.35 -31.28
N ILE A 200 -0.30 15.03 -31.71
CA ILE A 200 0.76 16.02 -31.97
C ILE A 200 1.01 16.14 -33.47
N GLY A 201 1.10 15.04 -34.20
CA GLY A 201 1.39 15.02 -35.62
C GLY A 201 0.42 15.88 -36.42
N ASP A 202 -0.88 15.55 -36.38
CA ASP A 202 -1.92 16.25 -37.13
C ASP A 202 -2.06 17.73 -36.73
N VAL A 203 -1.91 18.03 -35.43
CA VAL A 203 -2.02 19.41 -34.92
C VAL A 203 -0.83 20.25 -35.39
N VAL A 204 0.39 19.71 -35.23
CA VAL A 204 1.63 20.40 -35.64
C VAL A 204 1.65 20.58 -37.15
N GLU A 205 1.32 19.56 -37.94
CA GLU A 205 1.27 19.66 -39.38
C GLU A 205 0.24 20.72 -39.84
N SER A 206 -0.97 20.69 -39.34
CA SER A 206 -2.03 21.66 -39.69
C SER A 206 -1.65 23.10 -39.32
N TRP A 207 -1.01 23.30 -38.20
CA TRP A 207 -0.53 24.60 -37.75
C TRP A 207 0.63 25.09 -38.64
N TRP A 208 1.54 24.20 -38.98
CA TRP A 208 2.69 24.50 -39.83
C TRP A 208 2.28 24.87 -41.26
N LEU A 209 1.34 24.14 -41.85
CA LEU A 209 0.78 24.47 -43.15
C LEU A 209 0.12 25.87 -43.17
N LYS A 210 -0.57 26.24 -42.06
CA LYS A 210 -1.16 27.59 -41.96
C LYS A 210 -0.09 28.67 -41.91
N VAL A 211 0.99 28.45 -41.14
CA VAL A 211 2.11 29.38 -41.08
C VAL A 211 2.79 29.52 -42.44
N GLY A 212 3.07 28.39 -43.10
CA GLY A 212 3.64 28.39 -44.44
C GLY A 212 2.81 29.17 -45.47
N ASN A 213 1.49 28.98 -45.47
CA ASN A 213 0.56 29.70 -46.34
C ASN A 213 0.52 31.22 -46.06
N ILE A 214 0.57 31.63 -44.80
CA ILE A 214 0.61 33.05 -44.39
C ILE A 214 1.91 33.69 -44.91
N VAL A 215 3.06 33.04 -44.70
CA VAL A 215 4.35 33.55 -45.16
C VAL A 215 4.40 33.66 -46.69
N THR A 216 3.93 32.63 -47.37
CA THR A 216 3.88 32.64 -48.87
C THR A 216 2.96 33.75 -49.41
N ALA A 217 1.79 33.94 -48.83
CA ALA A 217 0.86 34.98 -49.20
C ALA A 217 1.45 36.40 -48.96
N PHE A 218 2.15 36.58 -47.84
CA PHE A 218 2.82 37.84 -47.53
C PHE A 218 3.91 38.17 -48.56
N LEU A 219 4.76 37.18 -48.92
CA LEU A 219 5.85 37.35 -49.88
C LEU A 219 5.33 37.64 -51.31
N LEU A 220 4.23 36.98 -51.75
CA LEU A 220 3.59 37.25 -53.00
C LEU A 220 3.01 38.67 -53.06
N LYS A 221 2.42 39.15 -51.96
CA LYS A 221 1.89 40.53 -51.88
C LYS A 221 2.98 41.59 -52.02
N HIS A 222 4.21 41.28 -51.66
CA HIS A 222 5.37 42.16 -51.75
C HIS A 222 6.18 41.96 -53.07
N ASN A 223 5.62 41.31 -54.08
CA ASN A 223 6.25 41.07 -55.42
C ASN A 223 7.56 40.26 -55.31
N LEU A 224 7.63 39.29 -54.43
CA LEU A 224 8.81 38.41 -54.24
C LEU A 224 8.48 36.94 -54.60
N PRO A 225 8.09 36.64 -55.87
CA PRO A 225 7.59 35.30 -56.21
C PRO A 225 8.64 34.19 -56.12
N ILE A 226 9.92 34.50 -56.40
CA ILE A 226 11.02 33.52 -56.35
C ILE A 226 11.26 33.09 -54.87
N ILE A 227 11.24 34.05 -53.96
CA ILE A 227 11.41 33.76 -52.53
C ILE A 227 10.19 33.05 -51.96
N ALA A 228 9.01 33.39 -52.41
CA ALA A 228 7.76 32.72 -52.02
C ALA A 228 7.77 31.24 -52.46
N GLY A 229 8.21 30.94 -53.67
CA GLY A 229 8.35 29.56 -54.16
C GLY A 229 9.40 28.75 -53.36
N PHE A 230 10.52 29.37 -53.05
CA PHE A 230 11.56 28.74 -52.25
C PHE A 230 11.04 28.45 -50.81
N CYS A 231 10.44 29.43 -50.15
CA CYS A 231 9.85 29.24 -48.82
C CYS A 231 8.74 28.19 -48.82
N SER A 232 7.86 28.16 -49.83
CA SER A 232 6.82 27.15 -49.95
C SER A 232 7.40 25.75 -50.10
N SER A 233 8.42 25.55 -50.91
CA SER A 233 9.04 24.24 -51.14
C SER A 233 9.89 23.78 -49.94
N VAL A 234 10.62 24.67 -49.29
CA VAL A 234 11.50 24.32 -48.16
C VAL A 234 10.73 24.20 -46.85
N LEU A 235 9.85 25.13 -46.55
CA LEU A 235 9.09 25.11 -45.29
C LEU A 235 7.99 24.05 -45.25
N VAL A 236 7.33 23.78 -46.37
CA VAL A 236 6.22 22.82 -46.42
C VAL A 236 6.72 21.38 -46.60
N SER A 237 7.76 21.16 -47.44
CA SER A 237 8.22 19.80 -47.75
C SER A 237 9.27 19.26 -46.82
N SER A 238 10.18 20.10 -46.27
CA SER A 238 11.31 19.62 -45.46
C SER A 238 10.91 19.31 -44.03
N LEU A 239 9.95 20.02 -43.45
CA LEU A 239 9.49 19.76 -42.06
C LEU A 239 8.37 18.71 -42.01
N GLY A 240 7.55 18.58 -43.06
CA GLY A 240 6.64 17.43 -43.17
C GLY A 240 7.39 16.08 -43.18
N ALA A 241 8.57 16.02 -43.78
CA ALA A 241 9.41 14.81 -43.81
C ALA A 241 10.21 14.52 -42.52
N VAL A 242 10.29 15.46 -41.62
CA VAL A 242 11.01 15.27 -40.32
C VAL A 242 10.07 14.86 -39.16
N ILE A 243 8.76 15.09 -39.36
CA ILE A 243 7.72 14.80 -38.35
C ILE A 243 7.03 13.45 -38.60
N THR A 244 7.12 12.90 -39.82
CA THR A 244 6.71 11.53 -40.13
C THR A 244 7.87 10.56 -40.01
#